data_6a5feb2c83bf19bc721457df7fc92dca
#
_entry.id   6a5feb2c83bf19bc721457df7fc92dca
#
_cell.length_a   1.000
_cell.length_b   1.000
_cell.length_c   1.000
_cell.angle_alpha   90.00
_cell.angle_beta   90.00
_cell.angle_gamma   90.00
#
_symmetry.space_group_name_H-M   'P 1'
#
loop_
_entity.id
_entity.type
_entity.pdbx_description
1 polymer ?
#
loop_
_entity_poly.entity_id
_entity_poly.type
_entity_poly.pdbx_seq_one_letter_code
_entity_poly.pdbx_strand_id
1 'polypeptide(L)'
;MATTQPMGAVNPKTGMTHEEIREFVRNHFEEFVNRKNLGIGKVNFAPEFVDRGTDVPPGMPPGPEGAIAYVGGALKKFPDMRVEILDMVAEDDKVVVQNCWTGTEAATGKKYEFSGIVIWRIAHRQLVERWAYLTVPKLVA
;
A
#
# COMPACT_ATOMS: atom_id res chain seq x y z
N MET A 1 31.95 -14.97 4.44
CA MET A 1 30.81 -15.87 4.54
C MET A 1 29.55 -15.07 4.81
N ALA A 2 28.56 -15.22 3.97
CA ALA A 2 27.29 -14.53 4.20
C ALA A 2 26.64 -15.10 5.47
N THR A 3 26.34 -14.25 6.42
CA THR A 3 25.57 -14.63 7.60
C THR A 3 24.10 -14.59 7.22
N THR A 4 23.48 -15.75 7.18
CA THR A 4 22.04 -15.82 7.07
C THR A 4 21.43 -15.34 8.39
N GLN A 5 20.66 -14.29 8.35
CA GLN A 5 19.95 -13.87 9.56
C GLN A 5 18.90 -14.94 9.91
N PRO A 6 18.76 -15.31 11.19
CA PRO A 6 17.71 -16.23 11.61
C PRO A 6 16.35 -15.64 11.25
N MET A 7 15.40 -16.51 10.89
CA MET A 7 14.00 -16.12 10.75
C MET A 7 13.55 -15.47 12.07
N GLY A 8 12.95 -14.31 11.98
CA GLY A 8 12.54 -13.56 13.16
C GLY A 8 13.54 -12.54 13.66
N ALA A 9 14.70 -12.40 12.98
CA ALA A 9 15.64 -11.35 13.34
C ALA A 9 15.05 -9.97 13.02
N VAL A 10 15.12 -9.06 13.98
CA VAL A 10 14.65 -7.68 13.81
C VAL A 10 15.67 -6.88 13.01
N ASN A 11 15.21 -6.24 11.94
CA ASN A 11 16.05 -5.32 11.18
C ASN A 11 16.07 -3.97 11.89
N PRO A 12 17.25 -3.42 12.24
CA PRO A 12 17.33 -2.13 12.92
C PRO A 12 16.73 -0.97 12.13
N LYS A 13 16.74 -1.04 10.81
CA LYS A 13 16.16 0.00 9.96
C LYS A 13 14.65 0.09 10.11
N THR A 14 13.98 -1.05 10.23
CA THR A 14 12.53 -1.12 10.28
C THR A 14 11.98 -1.28 11.69
N GLY A 15 12.76 -1.82 12.60
CA GLY A 15 12.29 -2.24 13.92
C GLY A 15 11.42 -3.49 13.88
N MET A 16 11.44 -4.24 12.77
CA MET A 16 10.55 -5.37 12.51
C MET A 16 11.29 -6.55 11.89
N THR A 17 10.76 -7.75 12.11
CA THR A 17 11.16 -8.93 11.35
C THR A 17 10.52 -8.90 9.97
N HIS A 18 11.02 -9.71 9.03
CA HIS A 18 10.38 -9.82 7.70
C HIS A 18 8.93 -10.31 7.81
N GLU A 19 8.65 -11.21 8.75
CA GLU A 19 7.30 -11.67 8.98
C GLU A 19 6.40 -10.55 9.50
N GLU A 20 6.90 -9.76 10.45
CA GLU A 20 6.17 -8.59 10.97
C GLU A 20 5.92 -7.55 9.88
N ILE A 21 6.88 -7.33 8.98
CA ILE A 21 6.70 -6.43 7.84
C ILE A 21 5.57 -6.92 6.95
N ARG A 22 5.55 -8.20 6.60
CA ARG A 22 4.49 -8.77 5.76
C ARG A 22 3.13 -8.64 6.43
N GLU A 23 3.06 -8.94 7.71
CA GLU A 23 1.82 -8.81 8.48
C GLU A 23 1.34 -7.36 8.56
N PHE A 24 2.27 -6.44 8.82
CA PHE A 24 1.97 -5.01 8.87
C PHE A 24 1.40 -4.50 7.54
N VAL A 25 2.02 -4.85 6.43
CA VAL A 25 1.57 -4.41 5.11
C VAL A 25 0.24 -5.07 4.73
N ARG A 26 0.06 -6.35 5.03
CA ARG A 26 -1.22 -7.04 4.79
C ARG A 26 -2.34 -6.36 5.58
N ASN A 27 -2.10 -6.08 6.85
CA ASN A 27 -3.07 -5.39 7.69
C ASN A 27 -3.35 -3.96 7.21
N HIS A 28 -2.32 -3.28 6.72
CA HIS A 28 -2.47 -1.93 6.18
C HIS A 28 -3.46 -1.91 5.00
N PHE A 29 -3.29 -2.79 4.03
CA PHE A 29 -4.22 -2.88 2.89
C PHE A 29 -5.63 -3.26 3.34
N GLU A 30 -5.75 -4.20 4.26
CA GLU A 30 -7.06 -4.64 4.75
C GLU A 30 -7.79 -3.51 5.47
N GLU A 31 -7.13 -2.85 6.40
CA GLU A 31 -7.76 -1.78 7.18
C GLU A 31 -7.96 -0.51 6.36
N PHE A 32 -6.91 -0.04 5.71
CA PHE A 32 -6.92 1.24 5.03
C PHE A 32 -7.81 1.26 3.79
N VAL A 33 -7.77 0.20 3.01
CA VAL A 33 -8.52 0.10 1.74
C VAL A 33 -9.80 -0.70 1.90
N ASN A 34 -9.70 -1.96 2.28
CA ASN A 34 -10.85 -2.88 2.27
C ASN A 34 -11.90 -2.51 3.32
N ARG A 35 -11.47 -2.14 4.51
CA ARG A 35 -12.36 -1.71 5.58
C ARG A 35 -12.60 -0.21 5.61
N LYS A 36 -11.93 0.54 4.72
CA LYS A 36 -12.09 1.99 4.61
C LYS A 36 -11.76 2.74 5.90
N ASN A 37 -10.89 2.17 6.72
CA ASN A 37 -10.40 2.79 7.95
C ASN A 37 -9.27 3.75 7.61
N LEU A 38 -9.62 4.92 7.08
CA LEU A 38 -8.62 5.90 6.66
C LEU A 38 -7.79 6.45 7.82
N GLY A 39 -8.34 6.41 9.03
CA GLY A 39 -7.64 6.87 10.24
C GLY A 39 -6.36 6.09 10.54
N ILE A 40 -6.27 4.82 10.11
CA ILE A 40 -5.05 4.04 10.32
C ILE A 40 -3.86 4.60 9.54
N GLY A 41 -4.12 5.39 8.50
CA GLY A 41 -3.06 6.07 7.77
C GLY A 41 -2.25 7.02 8.64
N LYS A 42 -2.85 7.61 9.65
CA LYS A 42 -2.15 8.49 10.59
C LYS A 42 -1.14 7.74 11.47
N VAL A 43 -1.36 6.43 11.65
CA VAL A 43 -0.46 5.57 12.42
C VAL A 43 0.58 4.93 11.51
N ASN A 44 0.15 4.45 10.34
CA ASN A 44 0.99 3.65 9.46
C ASN A 44 1.94 4.47 8.60
N PHE A 45 1.52 5.65 8.13
CA PHE A 45 2.39 6.51 7.33
C PHE A 45 3.25 7.41 8.23
N ALA A 46 4.54 7.45 7.93
CA ALA A 46 5.45 8.36 8.61
C ALA A 46 5.17 9.81 8.23
N PRO A 47 5.51 10.78 9.10
CA PRO A 47 5.37 12.20 8.74
C PRO A 47 6.10 12.60 7.46
N GLU A 48 7.22 11.95 7.17
CA GLU A 48 8.04 12.18 5.98
C GLU A 48 7.67 11.30 4.79
N PHE A 49 6.57 10.56 4.85
CA PHE A 49 6.17 9.63 3.79
C PHE A 49 6.09 10.33 2.42
N VAL A 50 6.69 9.70 1.41
CA VAL A 50 6.66 10.17 0.02
C VAL A 50 6.09 9.08 -0.88
N ASP A 51 5.09 9.41 -1.68
CA ASP A 51 4.50 8.51 -2.66
C ASP A 51 5.09 8.80 -4.04
N ARG A 52 5.79 7.82 -4.60
CA ARG A 52 6.41 7.90 -5.93
C ARG A 52 5.65 7.05 -6.95
N GLY A 53 4.44 6.65 -6.64
CA GLY A 53 3.61 5.87 -7.55
C GLY A 53 3.23 6.65 -8.80
N THR A 54 3.16 5.97 -9.93
CA THR A 54 2.73 6.57 -11.19
C THR A 54 1.23 6.90 -11.20
N ASP A 55 0.51 6.36 -10.23
CA ASP A 55 -0.93 6.54 -10.08
C ASP A 55 -1.33 7.78 -9.27
N VAL A 56 -0.37 8.41 -8.59
CA VAL A 56 -0.68 9.58 -7.76
C VAL A 56 -0.58 10.88 -8.55
N PRO A 57 -1.43 11.88 -8.23
CA PRO A 57 -1.36 13.15 -8.93
C PRO A 57 -0.08 13.93 -8.57
N PRO A 58 0.43 14.76 -9.48
CA PRO A 58 1.55 15.63 -9.19
C PRO A 58 1.21 16.59 -8.04
N GLY A 59 2.21 16.86 -7.19
CA GLY A 59 2.04 17.83 -6.10
C GLY A 59 1.34 17.29 -4.87
N MET A 60 1.18 15.98 -4.76
CA MET A 60 0.66 15.39 -3.53
C MET A 60 1.57 15.71 -2.35
N PRO A 61 1.06 16.30 -1.25
CA PRO A 61 1.90 16.63 -0.11
C PRO A 61 2.46 15.37 0.56
N PRO A 62 3.66 15.47 1.19
CA PRO A 62 4.23 14.35 1.93
C PRO A 62 3.41 14.07 3.19
N GLY A 63 3.61 12.87 3.75
CA GLY A 63 3.01 12.46 5.02
C GLY A 63 1.64 11.81 4.88
N PRO A 64 1.02 11.48 6.02
CA PRO A 64 -0.25 10.76 6.05
C PRO A 64 -1.40 11.49 5.35
N GLU A 65 -1.44 12.81 5.45
CA GLU A 65 -2.56 13.60 4.92
C GLU A 65 -2.75 13.44 3.42
N GLY A 66 -1.66 13.49 2.66
CA GLY A 66 -1.71 13.29 1.21
C GLY A 66 -2.22 11.90 0.84
N ALA A 67 -1.69 10.88 1.49
CA ALA A 67 -2.09 9.49 1.24
C ALA A 67 -3.57 9.26 1.61
N ILE A 68 -4.01 9.79 2.74
CA ILE A 68 -5.41 9.67 3.19
C ILE A 68 -6.34 10.38 2.20
N ALA A 69 -5.99 11.58 1.76
CA ALA A 69 -6.78 12.34 0.80
C ALA A 69 -6.87 11.61 -0.55
N TYR A 70 -5.76 11.05 -1.02
CA TYR A 70 -5.70 10.31 -2.28
C TYR A 70 -6.61 9.08 -2.24
N VAL A 71 -6.48 8.22 -1.23
CA VAL A 71 -7.30 7.01 -1.11
C VAL A 71 -8.76 7.39 -0.82
N GLY A 72 -8.99 8.40 -0.01
CA GLY A 72 -10.34 8.91 0.25
C GLY A 72 -11.06 9.36 -1.02
N GLY A 73 -10.33 10.02 -1.92
CA GLY A 73 -10.86 10.41 -3.23
C GLY A 73 -11.18 9.20 -4.11
N ALA A 74 -10.31 8.21 -4.11
CA ALA A 74 -10.53 6.96 -4.84
C ALA A 74 -11.75 6.21 -4.32
N LEU A 75 -11.96 6.19 -3.00
CA LEU A 75 -13.12 5.55 -2.38
C LEU A 75 -14.43 6.28 -2.67
N LYS A 76 -14.39 7.58 -2.91
CA LYS A 76 -15.58 8.32 -3.37
C LYS A 76 -15.96 7.91 -4.79
N LYS A 77 -14.98 7.70 -5.65
CA LYS A 77 -15.20 7.26 -7.02
C LYS A 77 -15.61 5.79 -7.09
N PHE A 78 -14.99 4.96 -6.28
CA PHE A 78 -15.23 3.51 -6.19
C PHE A 78 -15.52 3.13 -4.74
N PRO A 79 -16.77 3.32 -4.27
CA PRO A 79 -17.10 3.08 -2.84
C PRO A 79 -16.88 1.64 -2.36
N ASP A 80 -16.92 0.67 -3.26
CA ASP A 80 -16.69 -0.75 -2.98
C ASP A 80 -15.26 -1.20 -3.33
N MET A 81 -14.33 -0.26 -3.49
CA MET A 81 -12.96 -0.61 -3.87
C MET A 81 -12.36 -1.62 -2.91
N ARG A 82 -11.73 -2.64 -3.49
CA ARG A 82 -11.12 -3.72 -2.76
C ARG A 82 -9.78 -4.08 -3.38
N VAL A 83 -8.82 -4.39 -2.53
CA VAL A 83 -7.52 -4.89 -2.95
C VAL A 83 -7.33 -6.32 -2.46
N GLU A 84 -6.83 -7.17 -3.33
CA GLU A 84 -6.42 -8.54 -3.00
C GLU A 84 -4.92 -8.65 -3.18
N ILE A 85 -4.24 -9.17 -2.17
CA ILE A 85 -2.81 -9.43 -2.24
C ILE A 85 -2.61 -10.83 -2.81
N LEU A 86 -1.91 -10.91 -3.95
CA LEU A 86 -1.65 -12.18 -4.63
C LEU A 86 -0.33 -12.79 -4.17
N ASP A 87 0.67 -11.95 -3.91
CA ASP A 87 1.99 -12.40 -3.45
C ASP A 87 2.71 -11.24 -2.77
N MET A 88 3.67 -11.56 -1.91
CA MET A 88 4.41 -10.57 -1.15
C MET A 88 5.81 -11.10 -0.83
N VAL A 89 6.81 -10.27 -1.10
CA VAL A 89 8.22 -10.58 -0.83
C VAL A 89 8.83 -9.45 -0.01
N ALA A 90 9.45 -9.79 1.10
CA ALA A 90 10.15 -8.82 1.95
C ALA A 90 11.66 -9.09 1.92
N GLU A 91 12.42 -8.05 1.73
CA GLU A 91 13.88 -8.08 1.74
C GLU A 91 14.40 -6.76 2.30
N ASP A 92 15.30 -6.84 3.28
CA ASP A 92 15.85 -5.67 3.97
C ASP A 92 14.71 -4.77 4.51
N ASP A 93 14.65 -3.51 4.12
CA ASP A 93 13.65 -2.55 4.58
C ASP A 93 12.48 -2.38 3.58
N LYS A 94 12.40 -3.24 2.58
CA LYS A 94 11.38 -3.15 1.53
C LYS A 94 10.49 -4.38 1.49
N VAL A 95 9.28 -4.14 1.03
CA VAL A 95 8.33 -5.22 0.74
C VAL A 95 7.70 -4.95 -0.63
N VAL A 96 7.68 -5.99 -1.46
CA VAL A 96 7.09 -5.95 -2.79
C VAL A 96 5.76 -6.71 -2.73
N VAL A 97 4.69 -6.06 -3.17
CA VAL A 97 3.34 -6.62 -3.11
C VAL A 97 2.77 -6.70 -4.52
N GLN A 98 2.43 -7.91 -4.95
CA GLN A 98 1.65 -8.12 -6.16
C GLN A 98 0.18 -8.10 -5.77
N ASN A 99 -0.61 -7.25 -6.40
CA ASN A 99 -2.01 -7.07 -6.01
C ASN A 99 -2.95 -6.88 -7.19
N CYS A 100 -4.23 -7.10 -6.91
CA CYS A 100 -5.32 -6.87 -7.84
C CYS A 100 -6.37 -6.00 -7.14
N TRP A 101 -6.85 -4.99 -7.86
CA TRP A 101 -7.82 -4.02 -7.36
C TRP A 101 -9.10 -4.12 -8.17
N THR A 102 -10.22 -4.05 -7.49
CA THR A 102 -11.55 -4.03 -8.11
C THR A 102 -12.38 -2.92 -7.52
N GLY A 103 -13.30 -2.40 -8.31
CA GLY A 103 -14.23 -1.38 -7.83
C GLY A 103 -15.31 -1.06 -8.84
N THR A 104 -16.44 -0.61 -8.32
CA THR A 104 -17.59 -0.16 -9.13
C THR A 104 -17.62 1.36 -9.10
N GLU A 105 -17.57 1.97 -10.28
CA GLU A 105 -17.65 3.43 -10.40
C GLU A 105 -19.04 3.91 -10.00
N ALA A 106 -19.10 4.79 -9.00
CA ALA A 106 -20.36 5.28 -8.46
C ALA A 106 -21.19 6.03 -9.51
N ALA A 107 -20.54 6.79 -10.40
CA ALA A 107 -21.21 7.61 -11.39
C ALA A 107 -21.88 6.79 -12.49
N THR A 108 -21.36 5.62 -12.85
CA THR A 108 -21.80 4.85 -14.01
C THR A 108 -22.29 3.44 -13.68
N GLY A 109 -21.97 2.92 -12.50
CA GLY A 109 -22.24 1.53 -12.14
C GLY A 109 -21.35 0.52 -12.84
N LYS A 110 -20.34 0.97 -13.59
CA LYS A 110 -19.42 0.09 -14.32
C LYS A 110 -18.35 -0.45 -13.37
N LYS A 111 -18.00 -1.73 -13.55
CA LYS A 111 -16.98 -2.40 -12.75
C LYS A 111 -15.65 -2.39 -13.46
N TYR A 112 -14.61 -2.07 -12.71
CA TYR A 112 -13.25 -1.99 -13.21
C TYR A 112 -12.31 -2.87 -12.41
N GLU A 113 -11.24 -3.30 -13.06
CA GLU A 113 -10.17 -4.07 -12.46
C GLU A 113 -8.83 -3.53 -12.94
N PHE A 114 -7.87 -3.44 -12.02
CA PHE A 114 -6.48 -3.18 -12.37
C PHE A 114 -5.58 -3.96 -11.42
N SER A 115 -4.34 -4.15 -11.81
CA SER A 115 -3.40 -4.93 -11.03
C SER A 115 -2.00 -4.36 -11.16
N GLY A 116 -1.10 -4.85 -10.36
CA GLY A 116 0.29 -4.42 -10.46
C GLY A 116 1.11 -4.74 -9.24
N ILE A 117 2.17 -3.95 -9.11
CA ILE A 117 3.17 -4.10 -8.07
C ILE A 117 3.24 -2.82 -7.27
N VAL A 118 3.20 -2.95 -5.96
CA VAL A 118 3.47 -1.86 -5.02
C VAL A 118 4.70 -2.24 -4.22
N ILE A 119 5.64 -1.32 -4.10
CA ILE A 119 6.83 -1.47 -3.28
C ILE A 119 6.74 -0.46 -2.15
N TRP A 120 6.87 -0.94 -0.93
CA TRP A 120 6.92 -0.10 0.26
C TRP A 120 8.33 -0.15 0.86
N ARG A 121 8.84 1.00 1.29
CA ARG A 121 9.99 1.05 2.18
C ARG A 121 9.50 1.41 3.57
N ILE A 122 10.04 0.71 4.57
CA ILE A 122 9.63 0.83 5.96
C ILE A 122 10.82 1.31 6.78
N ALA A 123 10.58 2.24 7.68
CA ALA A 123 11.55 2.68 8.67
C ALA A 123 10.80 2.96 9.98
N HIS A 124 11.42 2.58 11.08
CA HIS A 124 10.87 2.83 12.42
C HIS A 124 9.39 2.42 12.53
N ARG A 125 9.08 1.24 11.98
CA ARG A 125 7.75 0.62 12.03
C ARG A 125 6.66 1.39 11.28
N GLN A 126 7.05 2.26 10.35
CA GLN A 126 6.11 3.04 9.54
C GLN A 126 6.46 3.00 8.06
N LEU A 127 5.47 3.27 7.22
CA LEU A 127 5.64 3.39 5.77
C LEU A 127 6.26 4.75 5.47
N VAL A 128 7.43 4.77 4.83
CA VAL A 128 8.16 6.01 4.53
C VAL A 128 8.24 6.33 3.05
N GLU A 129 8.05 5.32 2.19
CA GLU A 129 8.14 5.53 0.74
C GLU A 129 7.35 4.46 0.01
N ARG A 130 6.70 4.85 -1.10
CA ARG A 130 5.92 3.95 -1.93
C ARG A 130 6.26 4.15 -3.39
N TRP A 131 6.43 3.04 -4.10
CA TRP A 131 6.45 2.99 -5.56
C TRP A 131 5.30 2.10 -6.01
N ALA A 132 4.67 2.43 -7.12
CA ALA A 132 3.59 1.61 -7.66
C ALA A 132 3.62 1.63 -9.18
N TYR A 133 3.44 0.46 -9.77
CA TYR A 133 3.40 0.25 -11.20
C TYR A 133 2.14 -0.55 -11.49
N LEU A 134 1.09 0.14 -11.88
CA LEU A 134 -0.25 -0.41 -12.01
C LEU A 134 -0.68 -0.42 -13.47
N THR A 135 -1.46 -1.42 -13.85
CA THR A 135 -2.07 -1.46 -15.19
C THR A 135 -3.17 -0.40 -15.30
N VAL A 136 -3.50 -0.04 -16.51
CA VAL A 136 -4.67 0.82 -16.76
C VAL A 136 -5.93 0.04 -16.35
N PRO A 137 -6.86 0.67 -15.61
CA PRO A 137 -8.11 0.02 -15.25
C PRO A 137 -8.86 -0.46 -16.49
N LYS A 138 -9.32 -1.69 -16.45
CA LYS A 138 -10.11 -2.26 -17.54
C LYS A 138 -11.52 -2.57 -17.06
N LEU A 139 -12.48 -2.35 -17.94
CA LEU A 139 -13.88 -2.65 -17.70
C LEU A 139 -14.08 -4.16 -17.67
N VAL A 140 -14.74 -4.68 -16.61
CA VAL A 140 -15.00 -6.12 -16.47
C VAL A 140 -16.49 -6.46 -16.38
N ALA A 141 -17.35 -5.47 -16.16
CA ALA A 141 -18.80 -5.70 -16.17
C ALA A 141 -19.57 -4.41 -16.22
#